data_825252adeda208d91caba3719a74529a
#
_entry.id   825252adeda208d91caba3719a74529a
#
_cell.length_a   1.000
_cell.length_b   1.000
_cell.length_c   1.000
_cell.angle_alpha   90.00
_cell.angle_beta   90.00
_cell.angle_gamma   90.00
#
_symmetry.space_group_name_H-M   'P 1'
#
loop_
_entity.id
_entity.type
_entity.pdbx_description
1 polymer ?
#
loop_
_entity_poly.entity_id
_entity_poly.type
_entity_poly.pdbx_seq_one_letter_code
_entity_poly.pdbx_strand_id
1 'polypeptide(L)'
;SWLTLPDFGVNAAGNGNSCFGYTSPSGREYALFGTSTSTAVVEVTNPGDARIVAQIPGPVSLWRDMRTYSHYAYAVSEGGSGIQVIDLANVDAGVVTLVGNVHDDFFGQTHTLVVDTQSGYLYRSGGAGQGLRMYDVHTNPAQPARVGTWSDRYVHEATIVPFTTERSLWHTPEAW
;
A
#
# COMPACT_ATOMS: atom_id res chain seq x y z
N SER A 1 11.55 -15.82 16.66
CA SER A 1 10.44 -15.19 17.38
C SER A 1 9.11 -15.52 16.72
N TRP A 2 8.04 -15.50 17.48
CA TRP A 2 6.69 -15.78 17.00
C TRP A 2 5.74 -14.73 17.57
N LEU A 3 5.08 -13.97 16.68
CA LEU A 3 3.99 -13.06 17.05
C LEU A 3 2.66 -13.69 16.64
N THR A 4 1.68 -13.62 17.51
CA THR A 4 0.33 -14.16 17.31
C THR A 4 -0.67 -13.03 17.12
N LEU A 5 -1.86 -13.31 16.61
CA LEU A 5 -2.89 -12.28 16.44
C LEU A 5 -3.25 -11.53 17.74
N PRO A 6 -3.31 -12.17 18.92
CA PRO A 6 -3.45 -11.48 20.19
C PRO A 6 -2.39 -10.41 20.49
N ASP A 7 -1.15 -10.59 20.03
CA ASP A 7 -0.09 -9.58 20.21
C ASP A 7 -0.41 -8.28 19.47
N PHE A 8 -1.23 -8.36 18.42
CA PHE A 8 -1.75 -7.21 17.65
C PHE A 8 -3.10 -6.70 18.19
N GLY A 9 -3.62 -7.24 19.29
CA GLY A 9 -4.90 -6.87 19.85
C GLY A 9 -6.11 -7.43 19.09
N VAL A 10 -5.94 -8.45 18.24
CA VAL A 10 -7.00 -9.12 17.50
C VAL A 10 -7.03 -10.60 17.83
N ASN A 11 -8.21 -11.17 18.09
CA ASN A 11 -8.34 -12.49 18.72
C ASN A 11 -9.04 -13.53 17.86
N ALA A 12 -9.63 -13.15 16.72
CA ALA A 12 -10.39 -14.10 15.88
C ALA A 12 -9.58 -14.52 14.66
N ALA A 13 -9.76 -15.76 14.24
CA ALA A 13 -9.27 -16.23 12.94
C ALA A 13 -9.81 -15.33 11.81
N GLY A 14 -8.97 -15.04 10.81
CA GLY A 14 -9.30 -14.12 9.71
C GLY A 14 -9.05 -12.65 10.02
N ASN A 15 -8.52 -12.32 11.19
CA ASN A 15 -8.18 -10.93 11.53
C ASN A 15 -6.79 -10.49 11.05
N GLY A 16 -6.01 -11.34 10.41
CA GLY A 16 -4.77 -11.01 9.71
C GLY A 16 -4.98 -11.06 8.20
N ASN A 17 -4.46 -10.06 7.49
CA ASN A 17 -4.56 -9.96 6.03
C ASN A 17 -3.36 -9.22 5.48
N SER A 18 -2.89 -9.58 4.32
CA SER A 18 -1.80 -8.97 3.56
C SER A 18 -0.54 -8.63 4.39
N CYS A 19 0.58 -8.67 3.72
CA CYS A 19 1.88 -8.31 4.28
C CYS A 19 2.74 -7.70 3.19
N PHE A 20 3.54 -6.69 3.53
CA PHE A 20 4.50 -6.09 2.61
C PHE A 20 5.81 -5.73 3.33
N GLY A 21 6.94 -5.82 2.64
CA GLY A 21 8.25 -5.50 3.21
C GLY A 21 8.63 -4.03 3.06
N TYR A 22 9.39 -3.52 4.02
CA TYR A 22 10.09 -2.24 3.93
C TYR A 22 11.50 -2.40 4.49
N THR A 23 12.49 -1.90 3.76
CA THR A 23 13.88 -1.80 4.25
C THR A 23 14.22 -0.33 4.44
N SER A 24 14.60 0.05 5.66
CA SER A 24 15.02 1.42 5.97
C SER A 24 16.38 1.74 5.35
N PRO A 25 16.77 3.03 5.25
CA PRO A 25 18.08 3.41 4.74
C PRO A 25 19.28 2.86 5.55
N SER A 26 19.06 2.48 6.80
CA SER A 26 20.08 1.83 7.63
C SER A 26 20.25 0.32 7.34
N GLY A 27 19.36 -0.25 6.51
CA GLY A 27 19.32 -1.68 6.21
C GLY A 27 18.49 -2.50 7.20
N ARG A 28 17.77 -1.88 8.13
CA ARG A 28 16.83 -2.60 9.01
C ARG A 28 15.57 -2.96 8.23
N GLU A 29 15.04 -4.14 8.51
CA GLU A 29 13.92 -4.73 7.80
C GLU A 29 12.64 -4.69 8.63
N TYR A 30 11.54 -4.34 7.97
CA TYR A 30 10.22 -4.21 8.57
C TYR A 30 9.18 -4.93 7.73
N ALA A 31 8.27 -5.63 8.41
CA ALA A 31 7.05 -6.15 7.81
C ALA A 31 5.89 -5.19 8.13
N LEU A 32 5.23 -4.73 7.11
CA LEU A 32 3.92 -4.08 7.23
C LEU A 32 2.87 -5.19 7.22
N PHE A 33 2.09 -5.30 8.29
CA PHE A 33 1.11 -6.37 8.44
C PHE A 33 -0.29 -5.79 8.66
N GLY A 34 -1.22 -6.20 7.79
CA GLY A 34 -2.63 -5.81 7.91
C GLY A 34 -3.37 -6.64 8.94
N THR A 35 -4.00 -5.98 9.91
CA THR A 35 -4.98 -6.60 10.78
C THR A 35 -6.39 -6.07 10.45
N SER A 36 -7.42 -6.66 11.02
CA SER A 36 -8.79 -6.20 10.81
C SER A 36 -9.04 -4.77 11.31
N THR A 37 -8.17 -4.23 12.17
CA THR A 37 -8.35 -2.92 12.82
C THR A 37 -7.20 -1.95 12.60
N SER A 38 -6.07 -2.42 12.04
CA SER A 38 -4.86 -1.60 11.94
C SER A 38 -3.90 -2.08 10.84
N THR A 39 -2.96 -1.21 10.50
CA THR A 39 -1.71 -1.58 9.82
C THR A 39 -0.60 -1.59 10.87
N ALA A 40 -0.04 -2.76 11.14
CA ALA A 40 1.09 -2.92 12.06
C ALA A 40 2.42 -2.81 11.31
N VAL A 41 3.41 -2.20 11.97
CA VAL A 41 4.81 -2.15 11.53
C VAL A 41 5.61 -3.02 12.49
N VAL A 42 6.21 -4.07 11.97
CA VAL A 42 6.95 -5.07 12.74
C VAL A 42 8.40 -5.07 12.29
N GLU A 43 9.34 -4.84 13.19
CA GLU A 43 10.75 -5.03 12.89
C GLU A 43 11.07 -6.51 12.80
N VAL A 44 11.71 -6.92 11.71
CA VAL A 44 12.07 -8.30 11.40
C VAL A 44 13.54 -8.46 11.02
N THR A 45 14.35 -7.43 11.23
CA THR A 45 15.81 -7.42 10.97
C THR A 45 16.50 -8.64 11.60
N ASN A 46 16.08 -9.01 12.80
CA ASN A 46 16.46 -10.27 13.43
C ASN A 46 15.23 -11.18 13.53
N PRO A 47 15.12 -12.23 12.71
CA PRO A 47 13.97 -13.13 12.76
C PRO A 47 13.76 -13.81 14.13
N GLY A 48 14.82 -13.91 14.94
CA GLY A 48 14.75 -14.42 16.31
C GLY A 48 14.16 -13.42 17.32
N ASP A 49 13.98 -12.15 16.93
CA ASP A 49 13.52 -11.06 17.81
C ASP A 49 12.57 -10.10 17.06
N ALA A 50 11.56 -10.65 16.42
CA ALA A 50 10.55 -9.83 15.77
C ALA A 50 9.72 -9.05 16.82
N ARG A 51 9.50 -7.75 16.57
CA ARG A 51 8.78 -6.88 17.52
C ARG A 51 7.88 -5.86 16.80
N ILE A 52 6.73 -5.62 17.38
CA ILE A 52 5.80 -4.59 16.90
C ILE A 52 6.40 -3.23 17.26
N VAL A 53 6.64 -2.40 16.23
CA VAL A 53 7.14 -1.02 16.38
C VAL A 53 5.98 -0.06 16.54
N ALA A 54 4.94 -0.23 15.71
CA ALA A 54 3.76 0.62 15.74
C ALA A 54 2.53 -0.11 15.19
N GLN A 55 1.36 0.39 15.54
CA GLN A 55 0.09 0.02 14.93
C GLN A 55 -0.69 1.29 14.58
N ILE A 56 -1.00 1.46 13.31
CA ILE A 56 -1.79 2.59 12.81
C ILE A 56 -3.24 2.14 12.68
N PRO A 57 -4.16 2.67 13.48
CA PRO A 57 -5.57 2.30 13.43
C PRO A 57 -6.20 2.61 12.07
N GLY A 58 -7.15 1.79 11.66
CA GLY A 58 -7.92 1.98 10.43
C GLY A 58 -9.33 1.41 10.55
N PRO A 59 -10.17 1.60 9.54
CA PRO A 59 -11.52 1.06 9.54
C PRO A 59 -11.54 -0.46 9.72
N VAL A 60 -12.53 -0.95 10.43
CA VAL A 60 -12.69 -2.41 10.62
C VAL A 60 -12.99 -3.07 9.26
N SER A 61 -12.15 -4.01 8.89
CA SER A 61 -12.28 -4.79 7.66
C SER A 61 -11.45 -6.07 7.74
N LEU A 62 -11.90 -7.13 7.11
CA LEU A 62 -11.08 -8.33 6.89
C LEU A 62 -10.04 -8.11 5.78
N TRP A 63 -10.25 -7.13 4.91
CA TRP A 63 -9.41 -6.86 3.76
C TRP A 63 -8.67 -5.53 3.91
N ARG A 64 -7.36 -5.62 3.99
CA ARG A 64 -6.44 -4.48 4.09
C ARG A 64 -5.19 -4.81 3.28
N ASP A 65 -4.73 -3.87 2.46
CA ASP A 65 -3.51 -4.05 1.67
C ASP A 65 -2.60 -2.83 1.82
N MET A 66 -1.29 -3.05 1.65
CA MET A 66 -0.30 -2.00 1.82
C MET A 66 0.87 -2.16 0.85
N ARG A 67 1.44 -1.02 0.41
CA ARG A 67 2.66 -0.93 -0.40
C ARG A 67 3.48 0.26 0.06
N THR A 68 4.74 0.29 -0.37
CA THR A 68 5.67 1.38 -0.02
C THR A 68 6.19 2.10 -1.26
N TYR A 69 6.50 3.39 -1.09
CA TYR A 69 7.25 4.21 -2.03
C TYR A 69 8.11 5.19 -1.23
N SER A 70 9.43 5.22 -1.50
CA SER A 70 10.37 5.97 -0.66
C SER A 70 10.25 5.52 0.81
N HIS A 71 10.12 6.45 1.74
CA HIS A 71 9.89 6.16 3.16
C HIS A 71 8.42 6.24 3.58
N TYR A 72 7.48 6.21 2.63
CA TYR A 72 6.05 6.16 2.92
C TYR A 72 5.46 4.78 2.69
N ALA A 73 4.58 4.37 3.59
CA ALA A 73 3.67 3.27 3.36
C ALA A 73 2.27 3.81 3.07
N TYR A 74 1.61 3.19 2.13
CA TYR A 74 0.22 3.44 1.77
C TYR A 74 -0.60 2.23 2.15
N ALA A 75 -1.64 2.43 2.95
CA ALA A 75 -2.54 1.36 3.34
C ALA A 75 -3.97 1.68 2.90
N VAL A 76 -4.66 0.66 2.44
CA VAL A 76 -6.05 0.71 1.99
C VAL A 76 -6.87 -0.39 2.63
N SER A 77 -8.20 -0.24 2.62
CA SER A 77 -9.11 -1.21 3.23
C SER A 77 -10.47 -1.18 2.55
N GLU A 78 -11.14 -2.31 2.51
CA GLU A 78 -12.57 -2.35 2.12
C GLU A 78 -13.50 -1.72 3.16
N GLY A 79 -13.02 -1.47 4.37
CA GLY A 79 -13.74 -0.66 5.37
C GLY A 79 -13.79 0.84 5.04
N GLY A 80 -13.06 1.30 4.01
CA GLY A 80 -12.98 2.71 3.62
C GLY A 80 -11.71 3.41 4.10
N SER A 81 -11.77 4.72 4.34
CA SER A 81 -10.68 5.66 4.70
C SER A 81 -9.83 6.16 3.52
N GLY A 82 -10.08 5.75 2.30
CA GLY A 82 -9.22 6.12 1.17
C GLY A 82 -7.83 5.49 1.29
N ILE A 83 -6.78 6.28 1.06
CA ILE A 83 -5.39 5.87 1.24
C ILE A 83 -4.88 6.45 2.56
N GLN A 84 -4.55 5.60 3.51
CA GLN A 84 -3.79 6.02 4.69
C GLN A 84 -2.32 6.20 4.28
N VAL A 85 -1.77 7.38 4.52
CA VAL A 85 -0.36 7.69 4.24
C VAL A 85 0.41 7.65 5.55
N ILE A 86 1.37 6.76 5.64
CA ILE A 86 2.13 6.46 6.86
C ILE A 86 3.61 6.80 6.60
N ASP A 87 4.19 7.66 7.41
CA ASP A 87 5.59 8.04 7.34
C ASP A 87 6.46 7.07 8.16
N LEU A 88 7.45 6.47 7.51
CA LEU A 88 8.41 5.53 8.04
C LEU A 88 9.83 6.12 8.14
N ALA A 89 10.02 7.43 7.89
CA ALA A 89 11.34 8.05 7.86
C ALA A 89 12.15 7.83 9.16
N ASN A 90 11.46 7.77 10.30
CA ASN A 90 12.07 7.59 11.61
C ASN A 90 11.73 6.23 12.25
N VAL A 91 11.39 5.23 11.43
CA VAL A 91 10.99 3.90 11.92
C VAL A 91 12.08 3.21 12.73
N ASP A 92 13.36 3.45 12.40
CA ASP A 92 14.51 2.91 13.12
C ASP A 92 14.64 3.44 14.57
N ALA A 93 14.06 4.62 14.81
CA ALA A 93 13.92 5.19 16.15
C ALA A 93 12.59 4.81 16.84
N GLY A 94 11.82 3.93 16.23
CA GLY A 94 10.50 3.51 16.73
C GLY A 94 9.38 4.52 16.47
N VAL A 95 9.60 5.50 15.60
CA VAL A 95 8.62 6.55 15.28
C VAL A 95 7.99 6.28 13.93
N VAL A 96 6.68 6.04 13.94
CA VAL A 96 5.83 5.86 12.76
C VAL A 96 4.63 6.79 12.87
N THR A 97 4.39 7.58 11.84
CA THR A 97 3.38 8.65 11.89
C THR A 97 2.33 8.47 10.80
N LEU A 98 1.06 8.50 11.16
CA LEU A 98 -0.02 8.68 10.19
C LEU A 98 -0.01 10.14 9.73
N VAL A 99 0.39 10.39 8.48
CA VAL A 99 0.39 11.73 7.88
C VAL A 99 -1.04 12.20 7.65
N GLY A 100 -1.88 11.31 7.16
CA GLY A 100 -3.29 11.59 6.88
C GLY A 100 -3.92 10.53 5.98
N ASN A 101 -5.15 10.80 5.57
CA ASN A 101 -5.89 9.94 4.65
C ASN A 101 -6.22 10.73 3.39
N VAL A 102 -5.98 10.15 2.23
CA VAL A 102 -6.42 10.72 0.95
C VAL A 102 -7.82 10.19 0.64
N HIS A 103 -8.79 11.08 0.76
CA HIS A 103 -10.20 10.82 0.43
C HIS A 103 -10.56 11.58 -0.83
N ASP A 104 -10.77 10.88 -1.91
CA ASP A 104 -11.10 11.47 -3.22
C ASP A 104 -12.29 10.79 -3.90
N ASP A 105 -12.88 9.82 -3.24
CA ASP A 105 -14.11 9.16 -3.66
C ASP A 105 -15.06 8.95 -2.48
N PHE A 106 -16.34 8.79 -2.79
CA PHE A 106 -17.41 8.76 -1.79
C PHE A 106 -17.26 7.64 -0.75
N PHE A 107 -16.75 6.47 -1.17
CA PHE A 107 -16.68 5.30 -0.28
C PHE A 107 -15.31 5.11 0.35
N GLY A 108 -14.24 5.59 -0.29
CA GLY A 108 -12.87 5.37 0.17
C GLY A 108 -12.45 3.89 0.22
N GLN A 109 -13.31 2.97 -0.21
CA GLN A 109 -13.09 1.55 -0.18
C GLN A 109 -12.12 1.10 -1.26
N THR A 110 -11.23 0.18 -0.92
CA THR A 110 -10.24 -0.38 -1.84
C THR A 110 -9.91 -1.81 -1.45
N HIS A 111 -9.86 -2.71 -2.42
CA HIS A 111 -9.51 -4.10 -2.18
C HIS A 111 -7.99 -4.29 -2.10
N THR A 112 -7.28 -3.90 -3.15
CA THR A 112 -5.82 -3.98 -3.22
C THR A 112 -5.20 -2.70 -3.77
N LEU A 113 -3.90 -2.57 -3.61
CA LEU A 113 -3.13 -1.51 -4.25
C LEU A 113 -1.80 -2.03 -4.79
N VAL A 114 -1.26 -1.36 -5.79
CA VAL A 114 0.06 -1.61 -6.32
C VAL A 114 0.77 -0.29 -6.59
N VAL A 115 2.08 -0.26 -6.42
CA VAL A 115 2.92 0.91 -6.67
C VAL A 115 3.97 0.56 -7.71
N ASP A 116 4.03 1.35 -8.78
CA ASP A 116 5.17 1.36 -9.68
C ASP A 116 6.26 2.27 -9.08
N THR A 117 7.29 1.65 -8.54
CA THR A 117 8.38 2.37 -7.89
C THR A 117 9.30 3.08 -8.87
N GLN A 118 9.26 2.76 -10.17
CA GLN A 118 10.05 3.43 -11.21
C GLN A 118 9.40 4.72 -11.66
N SER A 119 8.10 4.69 -11.92
CA SER A 119 7.36 5.87 -12.39
C SER A 119 6.76 6.70 -11.25
N GLY A 120 6.63 6.13 -10.04
CA GLY A 120 6.02 6.80 -8.91
C GLY A 120 4.50 6.94 -9.04
N TYR A 121 3.84 5.94 -9.63
CA TYR A 121 2.38 5.85 -9.67
C TYR A 121 1.87 4.74 -8.76
N LEU A 122 0.80 5.06 -8.03
CA LEU A 122 0.05 4.14 -7.21
C LEU A 122 -1.30 3.86 -7.87
N TYR A 123 -1.74 2.61 -7.85
CA TYR A 123 -3.02 2.18 -8.41
C TYR A 123 -3.84 1.50 -7.32
N ARG A 124 -5.02 2.02 -7.04
CA ARG A 124 -6.03 1.40 -6.17
C ARG A 124 -6.96 0.54 -7.02
N SER A 125 -7.18 -0.69 -6.60
CA SER A 125 -8.04 -1.65 -7.28
C SER A 125 -9.26 -2.00 -6.44
N GLY A 126 -10.41 -2.15 -7.08
CA GLY A 126 -11.63 -2.66 -6.46
C GLY A 126 -12.19 -1.81 -5.34
N GLY A 127 -13.01 -2.43 -4.51
CA GLY A 127 -13.81 -1.77 -3.50
C GLY A 127 -15.06 -1.09 -4.09
N ALA A 128 -16.23 -1.35 -3.54
CA ALA A 128 -17.51 -0.76 -3.96
C ALA A 128 -17.78 -0.82 -5.51
N GLY A 129 -17.33 -1.88 -6.17
CA GLY A 129 -17.55 -2.06 -7.62
C GLY A 129 -16.62 -1.25 -8.52
N GLN A 130 -15.54 -0.67 -7.98
CA GLN A 130 -14.65 0.22 -8.71
C GLN A 130 -13.62 -0.53 -9.58
N GLY A 131 -13.16 0.12 -10.65
CA GLY A 131 -12.02 -0.29 -11.46
C GLY A 131 -10.68 0.13 -10.87
N LEU A 132 -9.82 0.76 -11.68
CA LEU A 132 -8.52 1.31 -11.28
C LEU A 132 -8.60 2.81 -11.05
N ARG A 133 -8.01 3.28 -9.97
CA ARG A 133 -7.80 4.70 -9.66
C ARG A 133 -6.30 4.93 -9.53
N MET A 134 -5.79 5.91 -10.26
CA MET A 134 -4.36 6.15 -10.45
C MET A 134 -3.95 7.42 -9.73
N TYR A 135 -2.85 7.36 -8.98
CA TYR A 135 -2.34 8.47 -8.17
C TYR A 135 -0.86 8.70 -8.46
N ASP A 136 -0.48 9.97 -8.57
CA ASP A 136 0.91 10.39 -8.54
C ASP A 136 1.41 10.42 -7.09
N VAL A 137 2.42 9.62 -6.81
CA VAL A 137 3.16 9.61 -5.54
C VAL A 137 4.61 10.05 -5.73
N HIS A 138 5.02 10.35 -6.98
CA HIS A 138 6.36 10.86 -7.29
C HIS A 138 6.51 12.33 -6.89
N THR A 139 5.54 13.13 -7.28
CA THR A 139 5.58 14.60 -7.05
C THR A 139 5.48 14.94 -5.57
N ASN A 140 4.59 14.29 -4.84
CA ASN A 140 4.47 14.46 -3.40
C ASN A 140 4.01 13.14 -2.74
N PRO A 141 4.95 12.32 -2.25
CA PRO A 141 4.62 11.03 -1.63
C PRO A 141 3.73 11.15 -0.38
N ALA A 142 3.79 12.28 0.32
CA ALA A 142 2.97 12.54 1.51
C ALA A 142 1.50 12.86 1.17
N GLN A 143 1.21 13.24 -0.09
CA GLN A 143 -0.12 13.64 -0.55
C GLN A 143 -0.39 13.09 -1.96
N PRO A 144 -0.65 11.79 -2.11
CA PRO A 144 -1.01 11.17 -3.38
C PRO A 144 -2.12 11.95 -4.10
N ALA A 145 -1.86 12.37 -5.34
CA ALA A 145 -2.81 13.12 -6.15
C ALA A 145 -3.44 12.21 -7.21
N ARG A 146 -4.78 12.13 -7.27
CA ARG A 146 -5.43 11.34 -8.30
C ARG A 146 -5.21 11.96 -9.68
N VAL A 147 -4.69 11.14 -10.62
CA VAL A 147 -4.39 11.55 -11.99
C VAL A 147 -5.24 10.84 -13.04
N GLY A 148 -5.92 9.76 -12.66
CA GLY A 148 -6.76 9.02 -13.61
C GLY A 148 -7.66 8.00 -12.94
N THR A 149 -8.63 7.53 -13.73
CA THR A 149 -9.55 6.45 -13.37
C THR A 149 -9.89 5.65 -14.62
N TRP A 150 -9.92 4.33 -14.47
CA TRP A 150 -10.52 3.42 -15.45
C TRP A 150 -11.59 2.61 -14.72
N SER A 151 -12.83 2.65 -15.20
CA SER A 151 -13.99 2.14 -14.49
C SER A 151 -14.90 1.23 -15.32
N ASP A 152 -14.44 0.79 -16.48
CA ASP A 152 -15.25 -0.05 -17.36
C ASP A 152 -15.62 -1.41 -16.76
N ARG A 153 -14.76 -1.89 -15.86
CA ARG A 153 -14.94 -3.17 -15.15
C ARG A 153 -14.38 -3.09 -13.73
N TYR A 154 -14.91 -3.94 -12.86
CA TYR A 154 -14.30 -4.20 -11.56
C TYR A 154 -12.89 -4.78 -11.74
N VAL A 155 -11.93 -4.25 -10.99
CA VAL A 155 -10.56 -4.78 -10.92
C VAL A 155 -10.30 -5.28 -9.51
N HIS A 156 -10.10 -6.58 -9.35
CA HIS A 156 -9.81 -7.19 -8.06
C HIS A 156 -8.35 -6.94 -7.67
N GLU A 157 -7.45 -7.15 -8.60
CA GLU A 157 -6.00 -7.05 -8.39
C GLU A 157 -5.32 -6.56 -9.66
N ALA A 158 -4.16 -5.92 -9.52
CA ALA A 158 -3.33 -5.46 -10.63
C ALA A 158 -1.86 -5.79 -10.36
N THR A 159 -1.11 -5.99 -11.44
CA THR A 159 0.34 -6.18 -11.41
C THR A 159 1.00 -5.18 -12.35
N ILE A 160 2.09 -4.57 -11.92
CA ILE A 160 2.91 -3.70 -12.75
C ILE A 160 3.91 -4.54 -13.52
N VAL A 161 3.91 -4.38 -14.84
CA VAL A 161 4.91 -4.96 -15.72
C VAL A 161 5.61 -3.79 -16.42
N PRO A 162 6.81 -3.40 -15.97
CA PRO A 162 7.56 -2.35 -16.65
C PRO A 162 8.04 -2.88 -18.01
N PHE A 163 7.87 -2.06 -19.04
CA PHE A 163 8.45 -2.33 -20.35
C PHE A 163 9.03 -1.03 -20.93
N THR A 164 10.17 -1.14 -21.57
CA THR A 164 10.76 -0.04 -22.35
C THR A 164 10.31 -0.19 -23.80
N THR A 165 9.62 0.80 -24.33
CA THR A 165 9.41 0.92 -25.76
C THR A 165 10.62 1.62 -26.34
N GLU A 166 11.49 0.86 -27.00
CA GLU A 166 12.44 1.48 -27.94
C GLU A 166 11.65 2.05 -29.12
N ARG A 167 11.48 3.35 -29.14
CA ARG A 167 10.75 4.08 -30.21
C ARG A 167 11.37 3.92 -31.60
N SER A 168 12.52 3.29 -31.71
CA SER A 168 13.32 3.23 -32.94
C SER A 168 13.00 2.05 -33.86
N LEU A 169 12.09 1.14 -33.51
CA LEU A 169 11.85 -0.08 -34.29
C LEU A 169 10.45 -0.22 -34.91
N TRP A 170 9.55 0.74 -34.69
CA TRP A 170 8.25 0.70 -35.37
C TRP A 170 8.22 1.70 -36.50
N HIS A 171 8.62 1.26 -37.70
CA HIS A 171 8.16 1.89 -38.91
C HIS A 171 6.64 1.76 -38.93
N THR A 172 5.94 2.88 -38.90
CA THR A 172 4.54 2.90 -39.31
C THR A 172 4.45 2.28 -40.69
N PRO A 173 3.67 1.21 -40.90
CA PRO A 173 3.37 0.79 -42.25
C PRO A 173 2.71 1.99 -42.95
N GLU A 174 3.33 2.47 -44.01
CA GLU A 174 2.65 3.40 -44.89
C GLU A 174 1.37 2.75 -45.39
N ALA A 175 0.26 3.46 -45.24
CA ALA A 175 -1.03 3.03 -45.73
C ALA A 175 -0.94 2.77 -47.24
N TRP A 176 -1.36 1.61 -47.64
CA TRP A 176 -1.70 1.25 -49.02
C TRP A 176 -3.18 1.51 -49.23
#